data_68a755457a89fdadae269e2bd77d34e6
#
_entry.id   68a755457a89fdadae269e2bd77d34e6
#
_cell.length_a   1.000
_cell.length_b   1.000
_cell.length_c   1.000
_cell.angle_alpha   90.00
_cell.angle_beta   90.00
_cell.angle_gamma   90.00
#
_symmetry.space_group_name_H-M   'P 1'
#
loop_
_entity.id
_entity.type
_entity.pdbx_description
1 polymer ?
#
loop_
_entity_poly.entity_id
_entity_poly.type
_entity_poly.pdbx_seq_one_letter_code
_entity_poly.pdbx_strand_id
1 'polypeptide(L)' 'MAKFQLRFTSLYDQGKGYTFPCNNEGRPVVAEMSNKEIRSYNDVRELVGIEVSFPVKEPK' A
#
# COMPACT_ATOMS: atom_id res chain seq x y z
N MET A 1 -1.96 13.33 10.34
CA MET A 1 -1.27 13.02 9.07
C MET A 1 -0.45 11.76 9.23
N ALA A 2 -0.50 10.91 8.23
CA ALA A 2 0.31 9.70 8.25
C ALA A 2 1.78 10.05 8.03
N LYS A 3 2.65 9.51 8.86
CA LYS A 3 4.09 9.73 8.76
C LYS A 3 4.78 8.60 8.00
N PHE A 4 4.07 7.54 7.74
CA PHE A 4 4.60 6.36 7.07
C PHE A 4 3.71 5.97 5.91
N GLN A 5 4.23 5.14 5.05
CA GLN A 5 3.48 4.59 3.94
C GLN A 5 3.81 3.12 3.75
N LEU A 6 2.84 2.38 3.24
CA LEU A 6 3.06 1.00 2.83
C LEU A 6 3.36 1.01 1.35
N ARG A 7 4.44 0.35 0.96
CA ARG A 7 4.81 0.20 -0.45
C ARG A 7 4.66 -1.25 -0.87
N PHE A 8 3.86 -1.46 -1.91
CA PHE A 8 3.72 -2.75 -2.57
C PHE A 8 4.43 -2.65 -3.91
N THR A 9 5.29 -3.60 -4.22
CA THR A 9 6.03 -3.62 -5.48
C THR A 9 5.48 -4.73 -6.36
N SER A 10 5.28 -4.43 -7.65
CA SER A 10 4.84 -5.46 -8.60
C SER A 10 5.91 -6.54 -8.74
N LEU A 11 5.49 -7.80 -8.74
CA LEU A 11 6.39 -8.93 -8.92
C LEU A 11 6.78 -9.13 -10.38
N TYR A 12 6.00 -8.58 -11.30
CA TYR A 12 6.20 -8.77 -12.75
C TYR A 12 6.77 -7.53 -13.43
N ASP A 13 6.59 -6.36 -12.83
CA ASP A 13 7.05 -5.11 -13.42
C ASP A 13 7.63 -4.24 -12.30
N GLN A 14 8.95 -4.23 -12.19
CA GLN A 14 9.65 -3.50 -11.12
C GLN A 14 9.45 -1.98 -11.20
N GLY A 15 9.02 -1.48 -12.34
CA GLY A 15 8.73 -0.06 -12.48
C GLY A 15 7.37 0.34 -11.92
N LYS A 16 6.56 -0.62 -11.52
CA LYS A 16 5.22 -0.36 -11.00
C LYS A 16 5.12 -0.74 -9.53
N GLY A 17 4.31 0.00 -8.82
CA GLY A 17 4.07 -0.27 -7.41
C GLY A 17 2.92 0.58 -6.90
N TYR A 18 2.57 0.36 -5.64
CA TYR A 18 1.47 1.07 -5.00
C TYR A 18 1.92 1.55 -3.65
N THR A 19 1.54 2.76 -3.28
CA THR A 19 1.83 3.30 -1.95
C THR A 19 0.54 3.79 -1.33
N PHE A 20 0.40 3.55 -0.02
CA PHE A 20 -0.78 3.97 0.73
C PHE A 20 -0.34 4.53 2.07
N PRO A 21 -1.01 5.56 2.59
CA PRO A 21 -0.65 6.11 3.90
C PRO A 21 -0.91 5.07 4.99
N CYS A 22 0.03 4.97 5.93
CA CYS A 22 -0.14 4.05 7.05
C CYS A 22 0.35 4.70 8.35
N ASN A 23 -0.03 4.09 9.48
CA ASN A 23 0.41 4.55 10.78
C ASN A 23 1.72 3.86 11.18
N ASN A 24 2.20 4.15 12.37
CA ASN A 24 3.44 3.59 12.89
C ASN A 24 3.39 2.05 13.02
N GLU A 25 2.21 1.49 13.09
CA GLU A 25 2.03 0.04 13.20
C GLU A 25 1.92 -0.65 11.84
N GLY A 26 1.99 0.13 10.76
CA GLY A 26 1.87 -0.42 9.42
C GLY A 26 0.44 -0.66 8.97
N ARG A 27 -0.54 -0.03 9.63
CA ARG A 27 -1.95 -0.14 9.25
C ARG A 27 -2.36 1.04 8.40
N PRO A 28 -3.17 0.84 7.37
CA PRO A 28 -3.61 1.95 6.51
C PRO A 28 -4.43 2.96 7.29
N VAL A 29 -4.18 4.23 7.01
CA VAL A 29 -4.94 5.33 7.63
C VAL A 29 -6.08 5.67 6.69
N VAL A 30 -7.21 5.01 6.88
CA VAL A 30 -8.39 5.13 6.00
C VAL A 30 -8.89 6.57 5.93
N ALA A 31 -8.78 7.32 7.03
CA ALA A 31 -9.22 8.71 7.07
C ALA A 31 -8.47 9.62 6.10
N GLU A 32 -7.26 9.23 5.68
CA GLU A 32 -6.46 9.99 4.74
C GLU A 32 -6.53 9.43 3.32
N MET A 33 -7.37 8.44 3.10
CA MET A 33 -7.51 7.78 1.79
C MET A 33 -8.82 8.16 1.14
N SER A 34 -8.77 8.43 -0.17
CA SER A 34 -9.99 8.62 -0.94
C SER A 34 -10.70 7.28 -1.13
N ASN A 35 -11.97 7.31 -1.56
CA ASN A 35 -12.70 6.09 -1.86
C ASN A 35 -11.98 5.25 -2.91
N LYS A 36 -11.37 5.91 -3.88
CA LYS A 36 -10.60 5.24 -4.93
C LYS A 36 -9.38 4.54 -4.35
N GLU A 37 -8.68 5.21 -3.43
CA GLU A 37 -7.51 4.62 -2.78
C GLU A 37 -7.89 3.43 -1.91
N ILE A 38 -9.01 3.51 -1.19
CA ILE A 38 -9.49 2.42 -0.35
C ILE A 38 -9.78 1.19 -1.21
N ARG A 39 -10.42 1.37 -2.36
CA ARG A 39 -10.70 0.27 -3.28
C ARG A 39 -9.41 -0.31 -3.83
N SER A 40 -8.47 0.54 -4.21
CA SER A 40 -7.17 0.10 -4.72
C SER A 40 -6.42 -0.69 -3.67
N TYR A 41 -6.44 -0.22 -2.43
CA TYR A 41 -5.79 -0.91 -1.33
C TYR A 41 -6.36 -2.32 -1.12
N ASN A 42 -7.69 -2.44 -1.13
CA ASN A 42 -8.34 -3.74 -0.97
C ASN A 42 -7.96 -4.69 -2.11
N ASP A 43 -7.92 -4.19 -3.35
CA ASP A 43 -7.55 -4.98 -4.50
C ASP A 43 -6.09 -5.42 -4.42
N VAL A 44 -5.20 -4.50 -4.10
CA VAL A 44 -3.76 -4.79 -4.01
C VAL A 44 -3.49 -5.79 -2.90
N ARG A 45 -4.19 -5.68 -1.78
CA ARG A 45 -4.03 -6.59 -0.66
C ARG A 45 -4.34 -8.04 -1.03
N GLU A 46 -5.32 -8.24 -1.90
CA GLU A 46 -5.68 -9.57 -2.38
C GLU A 46 -4.64 -10.13 -3.35
N LEU A 47 -3.83 -9.27 -3.95
CA LEU A 47 -2.82 -9.68 -4.93
C LEU A 47 -1.45 -9.94 -4.29
N VAL A 48 -1.32 -9.75 -2.98
CA VAL A 48 -0.05 -9.98 -2.27
C VAL A 48 0.34 -11.43 -2.41
N GLY A 49 1.58 -11.65 -2.85
CA GLY A 49 2.10 -12.99 -3.10
C GLY A 49 1.73 -13.57 -4.47
N ILE A 50 0.84 -12.88 -5.21
CA ILE A 50 0.42 -13.31 -6.55
C ILE A 50 0.99 -12.36 -7.60
N GLU A 51 0.69 -11.08 -7.49
CA GLU A 51 1.15 -10.05 -8.44
C GLU A 51 1.97 -8.95 -7.78
N VAL A 52 1.87 -8.81 -6.46
CA VAL A 52 2.64 -7.81 -5.72
C VAL A 52 3.33 -8.44 -4.53
N SER A 53 4.41 -7.80 -4.09
CA SER A 53 5.16 -8.26 -2.93
C SER A 53 4.41 -7.90 -1.63
N PHE A 54 4.88 -8.44 -0.50
CA PHE A 54 4.39 -8.01 0.80
C PHE A 54 4.70 -6.53 1.00
N PRO A 55 3.84 -5.79 1.69
CA PRO A 55 4.06 -4.37 1.87
C PRO A 55 5.25 -4.09 2.78
N VAL A 56 5.95 -3.01 2.48
CA VAL A 56 7.06 -2.53 3.30
C VAL A 56 6.64 -1.19 3.87
N LYS A 57 6.74 -1.05 5.19
CA LYS A 57 6.49 0.22 5.85
C LYS A 57 7.75 1.08 5.71
N GLU A 58 7.59 2.29 5.25
CA GLU A 58 8.71 3.22 5.09
C GLU A 58 8.29 4.63 5.47
N PRO A 59 9.23 5.51 5.80
CA PRO A 59 8.92 6.92 6.06
C PRO A 59 8.36 7.56 4.80
N LYS A 60 7.37 8.40 5.02
CA LYS A 60 6.71 9.08 3.92
C LYS A 60 7.51 10.30 3.47
#